data_4a687e1e21e2cf779311c8e3c4328525
#
_entry.id   4a687e1e21e2cf779311c8e3c4328525
#
_cell.length_a   1.000
_cell.length_b   1.000
_cell.length_c   1.000
_cell.angle_alpha   90.00
_cell.angle_beta   90.00
_cell.angle_gamma   90.00
#
_symmetry.space_group_name_H-M   'P 1'
#
loop_
_entity.id
_entity.type
_entity.pdbx_description
1 polymer ?
#
loop_
_entity_poly.entity_id
_entity_poly.type
_entity_poly.pdbx_seq_one_letter_code
_entity_poly.pdbx_strand_id
1 'polypeptide(L)'
;IEDAQGRYLSTVYASSKIATQSWLAAGGNRRREALPHWCHSRGVQYADGLYLPTRNEPLADGISGATPRGSFDLKLSPGAGLDRFVVKVEVNHSTDFNETYPESAKEGEPGYSGGRHGSGQPAVVYAADVDLSSGREQFEAVLVGHSSPDGSSGGIDPDISGLTSALRIVERITIRVR
;
A
#
# COMPACT_ATOMS: atom_id res chain seq x y z
N ILE A 1 -5.07 3.49 8.15
CA ILE A 1 -5.02 4.58 9.14
C ILE A 1 -4.09 4.20 10.25
N GLU A 2 -3.28 5.14 10.70
CA GLU A 2 -2.36 5.03 11.83
C GLU A 2 -2.64 6.15 12.83
N ASP A 3 -2.28 5.93 14.09
CA ASP A 3 -2.28 7.02 15.08
C ASP A 3 -1.06 7.95 14.90
N ALA A 4 -1.00 9.01 15.69
CA ALA A 4 0.10 9.98 15.65
C ALA A 4 1.48 9.39 16.02
N GLN A 5 1.53 8.17 16.55
CA GLN A 5 2.75 7.43 16.88
C GLN A 5 3.12 6.40 15.80
N GLY A 6 2.36 6.33 14.70
CA GLY A 6 2.59 5.41 13.61
C GLY A 6 2.09 3.99 13.87
N ARG A 7 1.25 3.77 14.87
CA ARG A 7 0.64 2.46 15.12
C ARG A 7 -0.58 2.28 14.20
N TYR A 8 -0.65 1.14 13.56
CA TYR A 8 -1.79 0.77 12.73
C TYR A 8 -3.09 0.75 13.55
N LEU A 9 -4.14 1.35 13.01
CA LEU A 9 -5.48 1.39 13.59
C LEU A 9 -6.48 0.58 12.78
N SER A 10 -6.55 0.81 11.48
CA SER A 10 -7.52 0.12 10.60
C SER A 10 -7.17 0.24 9.12
N THR A 11 -7.71 -0.68 8.33
CA THR A 11 -7.76 -0.58 6.87
C THR A 11 -9.09 0.03 6.43
N VAL A 12 -9.05 1.10 5.66
CA VAL A 12 -10.27 1.69 5.05
C VAL A 12 -10.66 0.90 3.82
N TYR A 13 -9.67 0.61 2.97
CA TYR A 13 -9.87 -0.09 1.70
C TYR A 13 -8.63 -0.88 1.31
N ALA A 14 -8.85 -2.07 0.77
CA ALA A 14 -7.84 -2.84 0.06
C ALA A 14 -8.44 -3.44 -1.22
N SER A 15 -7.67 -3.49 -2.32
CA SER A 15 -8.17 -4.19 -3.50
C SER A 15 -8.39 -5.67 -3.20
N SER A 16 -9.44 -6.28 -3.77
CA SER A 16 -9.77 -7.69 -3.51
C SER A 16 -8.61 -8.63 -3.80
N LYS A 17 -7.77 -8.32 -4.79
CA LYS A 17 -6.58 -9.11 -5.10
C LYS A 17 -5.60 -9.17 -3.93
N ILE A 18 -5.34 -8.04 -3.29
CA ILE A 18 -4.42 -7.98 -2.15
C ILE A 18 -5.09 -8.51 -0.87
N ALA A 19 -6.37 -8.21 -0.68
CA ALA A 19 -7.13 -8.65 0.50
C ALA A 19 -7.33 -10.16 0.58
N THR A 20 -7.26 -10.87 -0.55
CA THR A 20 -7.46 -12.34 -0.64
C THR A 20 -6.30 -13.08 -1.29
N GLN A 21 -5.28 -12.36 -1.77
CA GLN A 21 -4.15 -12.93 -2.54
C GLN A 21 -4.58 -13.79 -3.73
N SER A 22 -5.62 -13.37 -4.45
CA SER A 22 -6.18 -14.10 -5.61
C SER A 22 -5.47 -13.75 -6.92
N TRP A 23 -4.16 -14.01 -6.99
CA TRP A 23 -3.31 -13.69 -8.15
C TRP A 23 -3.23 -14.86 -9.14
N LEU A 24 -4.25 -15.05 -9.96
CA LEU A 24 -4.31 -16.16 -10.92
C LEU A 24 -3.16 -16.15 -11.93
N ALA A 25 -2.79 -14.97 -12.45
CA ALA A 25 -1.71 -14.83 -13.42
C ALA A 25 -0.32 -15.12 -12.84
N ALA A 26 -0.15 -14.98 -11.52
CA ALA A 26 1.09 -15.29 -10.82
C ALA A 26 1.16 -16.77 -10.35
N GLY A 27 0.36 -17.67 -10.96
CA GLY A 27 0.36 -19.09 -10.62
C GLY A 27 -0.15 -19.39 -9.20
N GLY A 28 -0.91 -18.49 -8.60
CA GLY A 28 -1.40 -18.60 -7.22
C GLY A 28 -0.36 -18.18 -6.17
N ASN A 29 0.80 -17.70 -6.58
CA ASN A 29 1.83 -17.21 -5.65
C ASN A 29 1.32 -15.98 -4.90
N ARG A 30 1.65 -15.92 -3.63
CA ARG A 30 1.41 -14.74 -2.79
C ARG A 30 2.44 -13.66 -3.14
N ARG A 31 1.96 -12.46 -3.40
CA ARG A 31 2.79 -11.35 -3.86
C ARG A 31 3.13 -10.42 -2.71
N ARG A 32 4.21 -10.76 -1.97
CA ARG A 32 4.70 -9.96 -0.83
C ARG A 32 5.12 -8.55 -1.23
N GLU A 33 5.55 -8.38 -2.49
CA GLU A 33 6.02 -7.12 -3.07
C GLU A 33 4.89 -6.16 -3.50
N ALA A 34 3.62 -6.59 -3.44
CA ALA A 34 2.53 -5.79 -4.00
C ALA A 34 2.19 -4.55 -3.17
N LEU A 35 1.97 -4.69 -1.86
CA LEU A 35 1.73 -3.59 -0.91
C LEU A 35 2.42 -3.92 0.43
N PRO A 36 3.76 -3.92 0.49
CA PRO A 36 4.50 -4.41 1.66
C PRO A 36 4.30 -3.54 2.89
N HIS A 37 4.27 -2.21 2.73
CA HIS A 37 4.09 -1.30 3.86
C HIS A 37 2.78 -1.58 4.59
N TRP A 38 1.66 -1.63 3.87
CA TRP A 38 0.36 -1.94 4.44
C TRP A 38 0.31 -3.32 5.08
N CYS A 39 0.86 -4.35 4.41
CA CYS A 39 0.88 -5.71 4.93
C CYS A 39 1.58 -5.81 6.28
N HIS A 40 2.79 -5.26 6.38
CA HIS A 40 3.59 -5.28 7.61
C HIS A 40 3.01 -4.38 8.71
N SER A 41 2.47 -3.20 8.36
CA SER A 41 1.87 -2.27 9.33
C SER A 41 0.71 -2.89 10.10
N ARG A 42 -0.04 -3.82 9.51
CA ARG A 42 -1.10 -4.57 10.18
C ARG A 42 -0.60 -5.47 11.31
N GLY A 43 0.69 -5.85 11.29
CA GLY A 43 1.31 -6.67 12.32
C GLY A 43 0.80 -8.12 12.38
N VAL A 44 -0.01 -8.57 11.41
CA VAL A 44 -0.57 -9.92 11.34
C VAL A 44 0.33 -10.81 10.49
N GLN A 45 1.08 -11.69 11.14
CA GLN A 45 1.90 -12.68 10.45
C GLN A 45 1.14 -14.02 10.37
N TYR A 46 1.10 -14.59 9.18
CA TYR A 46 0.41 -15.85 8.89
C TYR A 46 1.34 -17.06 9.06
N ALA A 47 0.80 -18.28 9.01
CA ALA A 47 1.52 -19.52 9.28
C ALA A 47 2.73 -19.77 8.33
N ASP A 48 2.72 -19.18 7.14
CA ASP A 48 3.84 -19.23 6.18
C ASP A 48 4.93 -18.17 6.43
N GLY A 49 4.83 -17.41 7.52
CA GLY A 49 5.76 -16.35 7.89
C GLY A 49 5.57 -15.03 7.15
N LEU A 50 4.58 -14.92 6.24
CA LEU A 50 4.28 -13.70 5.51
C LEU A 50 3.21 -12.86 6.23
N TYR A 51 3.20 -11.55 5.96
CA TYR A 51 2.22 -10.60 6.51
C TYR A 51 1.00 -10.40 5.59
N LEU A 52 0.88 -11.22 4.57
CA LEU A 52 -0.17 -11.13 3.56
C LEU A 52 -1.43 -11.86 4.02
N PRO A 53 -2.64 -11.34 3.82
CA PRO A 53 -3.86 -12.11 3.95
C PRO A 53 -3.84 -13.36 3.07
N THR A 54 -4.63 -14.35 3.40
CA THR A 54 -4.78 -15.56 2.57
C THR A 54 -6.21 -15.65 2.07
N ARG A 55 -6.46 -16.58 1.15
CA ARG A 55 -7.83 -16.86 0.70
C ARG A 55 -8.70 -17.42 1.83
N ASN A 56 -8.09 -18.19 2.74
CA ASN A 56 -8.78 -18.80 3.88
C ASN A 56 -8.88 -17.87 5.08
N GLU A 57 -7.97 -16.90 5.16
CA GLU A 57 -7.89 -15.87 6.21
C GLU A 57 -7.79 -14.51 5.53
N PRO A 58 -8.91 -14.03 4.93
CA PRO A 58 -8.92 -12.76 4.21
C PRO A 58 -8.86 -11.57 5.17
N LEU A 59 -8.71 -10.37 4.60
CA LEU A 59 -8.79 -9.14 5.37
C LEU A 59 -10.11 -9.04 6.14
N ALA A 60 -10.02 -8.87 7.46
CA ALA A 60 -11.18 -8.81 8.35
C ALA A 60 -11.63 -7.38 8.69
N ASP A 61 -10.72 -6.41 8.62
CA ASP A 61 -10.89 -5.04 9.16
C ASP A 61 -11.01 -3.94 8.11
N GLY A 62 -11.32 -4.29 6.87
CA GLY A 62 -11.42 -3.30 5.80
C GLY A 62 -12.40 -3.66 4.70
N ILE A 63 -12.82 -2.64 3.96
CA ILE A 63 -13.61 -2.84 2.74
C ILE A 63 -12.69 -3.39 1.65
N SER A 64 -13.10 -4.46 0.99
CA SER A 64 -12.39 -4.94 -0.20
C SER A 64 -13.25 -4.79 -1.45
N GLY A 65 -12.61 -4.45 -2.57
CA GLY A 65 -13.30 -4.20 -3.83
C GLY A 65 -12.39 -4.31 -5.04
N ALA A 66 -12.90 -3.93 -6.20
CA ALA A 66 -12.13 -3.91 -7.44
C ALA A 66 -10.94 -2.94 -7.33
N THR A 67 -9.84 -3.27 -8.00
CA THR A 67 -8.73 -2.31 -8.12
C THR A 67 -9.22 -1.05 -8.83
N PRO A 68 -9.12 0.13 -8.22
CA PRO A 68 -9.53 1.39 -8.85
C PRO A 68 -8.72 1.64 -10.13
N ARG A 69 -9.40 2.11 -11.18
CA ARG A 69 -8.78 2.50 -12.46
C ARG A 69 -9.04 3.97 -12.82
N GLY A 70 -9.57 4.73 -11.87
CA GLY A 70 -9.89 6.13 -12.01
C GLY A 70 -10.22 6.72 -10.65
N SER A 71 -10.80 7.90 -10.63
CA SER A 71 -11.22 8.54 -9.38
C SER A 71 -12.25 7.71 -8.64
N PHE A 72 -12.11 7.60 -7.33
CA PHE A 72 -13.10 6.97 -6.46
C PHE A 72 -13.11 7.66 -5.09
N ASP A 73 -14.24 7.58 -4.41
CA ASP A 73 -14.44 8.16 -3.09
C ASP A 73 -14.72 7.05 -2.07
N LEU A 74 -14.14 7.20 -0.89
CA LEU A 74 -14.44 6.38 0.28
C LEU A 74 -14.96 7.28 1.39
N LYS A 75 -15.95 6.79 2.12
CA LYS A 75 -16.46 7.45 3.34
C LYS A 75 -16.02 6.66 4.55
N LEU A 76 -15.52 7.37 5.52
CA LEU A 76 -15.06 6.82 6.79
C LEU A 76 -15.63 7.67 7.92
N SER A 77 -16.10 7.01 8.97
CA SER A 77 -16.38 7.66 10.25
C SER A 77 -15.27 7.23 11.21
N PRO A 78 -14.39 8.14 11.63
CA PRO A 78 -13.36 7.81 12.61
C PRO A 78 -14.02 7.35 13.92
N GLY A 79 -13.35 6.45 14.62
CA GLY A 79 -13.79 6.02 15.94
C GLY A 79 -13.85 7.19 16.93
N ALA A 80 -14.70 7.09 17.94
CA ALA A 80 -14.80 8.13 18.96
C ALA A 80 -13.44 8.37 19.65
N GLY A 81 -13.05 9.64 19.80
CA GLY A 81 -11.81 10.04 20.44
C GLY A 81 -10.55 10.01 19.56
N LEU A 82 -10.71 9.85 18.25
CA LEU A 82 -9.61 9.93 17.30
C LEU A 82 -9.56 11.33 16.66
N ASP A 83 -8.93 12.27 17.35
CA ASP A 83 -8.83 13.66 16.87
C ASP A 83 -7.65 13.90 15.92
N ARG A 84 -6.60 13.07 16.02
CA ARG A 84 -5.40 13.15 15.17
C ARG A 84 -5.00 11.76 14.68
N PHE A 85 -4.77 11.64 13.37
CA PHE A 85 -4.37 10.39 12.76
C PHE A 85 -3.66 10.63 11.41
N VAL A 86 -2.96 9.62 10.95
CA VAL A 86 -2.32 9.61 9.63
C VAL A 86 -3.12 8.71 8.69
N VAL A 87 -3.50 9.26 7.54
CA VAL A 87 -4.03 8.45 6.42
C VAL A 87 -2.87 8.12 5.50
N LYS A 88 -2.56 6.83 5.36
CA LYS A 88 -1.61 6.35 4.37
C LYS A 88 -2.33 5.67 3.22
N VAL A 89 -1.85 5.92 2.02
CA VAL A 89 -2.35 5.28 0.79
C VAL A 89 -1.16 4.68 0.05
N GLU A 90 -1.12 3.37 -0.06
CA GLU A 90 -0.10 2.63 -0.78
C GLU A 90 -0.66 2.15 -2.12
N VAL A 91 0.03 2.45 -3.20
CA VAL A 91 -0.45 2.16 -4.57
C VAL A 91 0.64 1.46 -5.37
N ASN A 92 0.27 0.36 -6.02
CA ASN A 92 1.15 -0.40 -6.90
C ASN A 92 0.51 -0.62 -8.27
N HIS A 93 1.33 -0.54 -9.31
CA HIS A 93 1.00 -1.00 -10.65
C HIS A 93 1.86 -2.22 -10.99
N SER A 94 1.23 -3.38 -11.12
CA SER A 94 1.94 -4.64 -11.40
C SER A 94 2.64 -4.62 -12.75
N THR A 95 3.82 -5.25 -12.82
CA THR A 95 4.62 -5.39 -14.05
C THR A 95 5.09 -4.06 -14.65
N ASP A 96 5.24 -3.05 -13.81
CA ASP A 96 5.73 -1.72 -14.20
C ASP A 96 7.26 -1.66 -14.12
N PHE A 97 7.92 -2.43 -14.98
CA PHE A 97 9.39 -2.55 -14.98
C PHE A 97 10.08 -1.32 -15.57
N ASN A 98 11.29 -1.03 -15.09
CA ASN A 98 12.20 -0.02 -15.62
C ASN A 98 13.66 -0.47 -15.47
N GLU A 99 14.62 0.41 -15.75
CA GLU A 99 16.05 0.08 -15.68
C GLU A 99 16.51 -0.25 -14.24
N THR A 100 15.95 0.41 -13.22
CA THR A 100 16.27 0.18 -11.80
C THR A 100 15.62 -1.09 -11.27
N TYR A 101 14.42 -1.41 -11.74
CA TYR A 101 13.62 -2.57 -11.34
C TYR A 101 13.29 -3.44 -12.57
N PRO A 102 14.29 -4.15 -13.14
CA PRO A 102 14.09 -4.90 -14.37
C PRO A 102 13.36 -6.23 -14.13
N GLU A 103 12.60 -6.68 -15.15
CA GLU A 103 11.94 -7.99 -15.13
C GLU A 103 12.92 -9.15 -14.92
N SER A 104 14.16 -8.98 -15.37
CA SER A 104 15.20 -10.02 -15.34
C SER A 104 15.87 -10.19 -13.99
N ALA A 105 15.69 -9.26 -13.03
CA ALA A 105 16.29 -9.38 -11.70
C ALA A 105 15.81 -10.63 -10.98
N LYS A 106 16.74 -11.34 -10.32
CA LYS A 106 16.47 -12.56 -9.56
C LYS A 106 16.39 -12.24 -8.07
N GLU A 107 15.74 -13.12 -7.33
CA GLU A 107 15.64 -12.99 -5.88
C GLU A 107 17.03 -12.86 -5.24
N GLY A 108 17.19 -11.82 -4.40
CA GLY A 108 18.46 -11.43 -3.78
C GLY A 108 19.32 -10.45 -4.59
N GLU A 109 18.95 -10.16 -5.84
CA GLU A 109 19.63 -9.13 -6.64
C GLU A 109 19.02 -7.73 -6.41
N PRO A 110 19.80 -6.65 -6.57
CA PRO A 110 19.28 -5.30 -6.56
C PRO A 110 18.15 -5.11 -7.60
N GLY A 111 17.09 -4.41 -7.22
CA GLY A 111 15.95 -4.16 -8.10
C GLY A 111 14.99 -5.34 -8.26
N TYR A 112 15.21 -6.46 -7.58
CA TYR A 112 14.25 -7.56 -7.58
C TYR A 112 12.91 -7.13 -6.95
N SER A 113 11.81 -7.44 -7.63
CA SER A 113 10.46 -7.02 -7.25
C SER A 113 9.40 -8.08 -7.56
N GLY A 114 9.73 -9.36 -7.32
CA GLY A 114 8.83 -10.49 -7.54
C GLY A 114 8.94 -11.16 -8.91
N GLY A 115 9.97 -10.82 -9.71
CA GLY A 115 10.23 -11.40 -11.02
C GLY A 115 9.14 -11.06 -12.06
N ARG A 116 9.02 -11.89 -13.10
CA ARG A 116 8.15 -11.65 -14.27
C ARG A 116 6.70 -11.26 -13.97
N HIS A 117 6.13 -11.73 -12.88
CA HIS A 117 4.75 -11.45 -12.46
C HIS A 117 4.70 -10.52 -11.24
N GLY A 118 5.82 -9.93 -10.89
CA GLY A 118 5.99 -9.03 -9.76
C GLY A 118 5.50 -7.62 -10.00
N SER A 119 5.93 -6.70 -9.15
CA SER A 119 5.53 -5.30 -9.21
C SER A 119 6.27 -4.55 -10.31
N GLY A 120 7.55 -4.83 -10.55
CA GLY A 120 8.43 -3.91 -11.23
C GLY A 120 8.80 -2.79 -10.26
N GLN A 121 8.46 -1.56 -10.55
CA GLN A 121 8.66 -0.48 -9.59
C GLN A 121 7.88 -0.75 -8.29
N PRO A 122 8.46 -0.46 -7.12
CA PRO A 122 7.81 -0.66 -5.83
C PRO A 122 6.56 0.20 -5.67
N ALA A 123 5.69 -0.20 -4.74
CA ALA A 123 4.50 0.55 -4.40
C ALA A 123 4.88 1.92 -3.83
N VAL A 124 4.23 2.97 -4.31
CA VAL A 124 4.40 4.34 -3.80
C VAL A 124 3.48 4.58 -2.61
N VAL A 125 3.98 5.30 -1.61
CA VAL A 125 3.26 5.59 -0.37
C VAL A 125 3.03 7.08 -0.23
N TYR A 126 1.76 7.44 -0.05
CA TYR A 126 1.33 8.80 0.25
C TYR A 126 0.86 8.87 1.71
N ALA A 127 1.05 10.01 2.37
CA ALA A 127 0.59 10.23 3.73
C ALA A 127 -0.02 11.61 3.91
N ALA A 128 -1.06 11.69 4.73
CA ALA A 128 -1.65 12.94 5.19
C ALA A 128 -1.84 12.91 6.71
N ASP A 129 -1.30 13.91 7.40
CA ASP A 129 -1.59 14.16 8.81
C ASP A 129 -2.94 14.87 8.92
N VAL A 130 -3.90 14.23 9.55
CA VAL A 130 -5.24 14.75 9.77
C VAL A 130 -5.39 15.16 11.24
N ASP A 131 -5.68 16.43 11.46
CA ASP A 131 -5.99 17.01 12.77
C ASP A 131 -7.38 17.62 12.73
N LEU A 132 -8.35 16.92 13.32
CA LEU A 132 -9.75 17.32 13.35
C LEU A 132 -9.97 18.57 14.21
N SER A 133 -9.08 18.84 15.18
CA SER A 133 -9.14 20.03 16.03
C SER A 133 -8.65 21.30 15.34
N SER A 134 -8.00 21.18 14.19
CA SER A 134 -7.40 22.31 13.45
C SER A 134 -8.41 23.26 12.79
N GLY A 135 -9.67 22.84 12.69
CA GLY A 135 -10.72 23.56 11.94
C GLY A 135 -10.54 23.47 10.41
N ARG A 136 -9.57 22.73 9.91
CA ARG A 136 -9.41 22.49 8.47
C ARG A 136 -10.40 21.43 8.00
N GLU A 137 -11.05 21.69 6.88
CA GLU A 137 -12.01 20.76 6.27
C GLU A 137 -11.37 19.86 5.20
N GLN A 138 -10.13 20.17 4.81
CA GLN A 138 -9.43 19.41 3.76
C GLN A 138 -7.95 19.26 4.07
N PHE A 139 -7.46 18.05 3.82
CA PHE A 139 -6.05 17.65 3.91
C PHE A 139 -5.65 16.96 2.60
N GLU A 140 -4.41 17.13 2.20
CA GLU A 140 -3.86 16.52 1.00
C GLU A 140 -2.75 15.55 1.39
N ALA A 141 -2.79 14.32 0.85
CA ALA A 141 -1.71 13.37 1.07
C ALA A 141 -0.57 13.66 0.10
N VAL A 142 0.63 13.70 0.63
CA VAL A 142 1.87 13.90 -0.13
C VAL A 142 2.61 12.58 -0.27
N LEU A 143 3.38 12.42 -1.35
CA LEU A 143 4.27 11.29 -1.55
C LEU A 143 5.37 11.33 -0.48
N VAL A 144 5.50 10.24 0.28
CA VAL A 144 6.52 10.11 1.34
C VAL A 144 7.62 9.10 1.00
N GLY A 145 7.48 8.37 -0.10
CA GLY A 145 8.45 7.41 -0.58
C GLY A 145 7.81 6.18 -1.21
N HIS A 146 8.56 5.09 -1.22
CA HIS A 146 8.10 3.79 -1.71
C HIS A 146 8.35 2.68 -0.68
N SER A 147 7.61 1.60 -0.79
CA SER A 147 7.80 0.41 0.05
C SER A 147 8.91 -0.50 -0.47
N SER A 148 9.28 -1.53 0.31
CA SER A 148 10.30 -2.51 -0.06
C SER A 148 10.01 -3.14 -1.43
N PRO A 149 10.93 -3.10 -2.41
CA PRO A 149 10.70 -3.64 -3.74
C PRO A 149 10.39 -5.15 -3.74
N ASP A 150 11.07 -5.90 -2.87
CA ASP A 150 10.92 -7.35 -2.75
C ASP A 150 9.89 -7.78 -1.68
N GLY A 151 9.31 -6.82 -0.96
CA GLY A 151 8.35 -7.08 0.11
C GLY A 151 8.94 -7.65 1.40
N SER A 152 10.25 -7.59 1.59
CA SER A 152 10.94 -8.13 2.77
C SER A 152 10.70 -7.32 4.04
N SER A 153 10.31 -6.05 3.92
CA SER A 153 10.06 -5.16 5.05
C SER A 153 8.85 -4.26 4.82
N GLY A 154 8.33 -3.69 5.92
CA GLY A 154 7.29 -2.65 5.90
C GLY A 154 7.84 -1.22 5.93
N GLY A 155 9.15 -1.03 5.80
CA GLY A 155 9.76 0.29 5.75
C GLY A 155 9.33 1.11 4.53
N ILE A 156 9.41 2.43 4.64
CA ILE A 156 9.24 3.37 3.53
C ILE A 156 10.62 3.96 3.24
N ASP A 157 11.07 3.84 2.00
CA ASP A 157 12.27 4.48 1.50
C ASP A 157 11.90 5.82 0.86
N PRO A 158 12.43 6.96 1.34
CA PRO A 158 12.16 8.26 0.76
C PRO A 158 12.89 8.52 -0.56
N ASP A 159 13.87 7.69 -0.94
CA ASP A 159 14.58 7.84 -2.21
C ASP A 159 13.74 7.36 -3.38
N ILE A 160 13.16 8.29 -4.12
CA ILE A 160 12.32 8.03 -5.29
C ILE A 160 13.07 8.16 -6.61
N SER A 161 14.38 8.30 -6.62
CA SER A 161 15.20 8.55 -7.82
C SER A 161 15.15 7.39 -8.83
N GLY A 162 14.90 6.16 -8.36
CA GLY A 162 14.73 4.98 -9.22
C GLY A 162 13.33 4.81 -9.82
N LEU A 163 12.36 5.67 -9.45
CA LEU A 163 10.98 5.57 -9.90
C LEU A 163 10.73 6.43 -11.14
N THR A 164 9.84 5.96 -12.01
CA THR A 164 9.44 6.66 -13.25
C THR A 164 7.92 6.71 -13.42
N SER A 165 7.30 5.69 -14.05
CA SER A 165 5.85 5.57 -14.25
C SER A 165 5.08 5.45 -12.94
N ALA A 166 5.65 4.82 -11.91
CA ALA A 166 5.05 4.69 -10.58
C ALA A 166 4.66 6.05 -9.97
N LEU A 167 5.45 7.10 -10.22
CA LEU A 167 5.17 8.48 -9.76
C LEU A 167 3.96 9.12 -10.45
N ARG A 168 3.43 8.52 -11.52
CA ARG A 168 2.30 9.04 -12.30
C ARG A 168 1.00 8.25 -12.13
N ILE A 169 0.99 7.25 -11.24
CA ILE A 169 -0.21 6.43 -11.00
C ILE A 169 -1.32 7.25 -10.32
N VAL A 170 -0.92 8.14 -9.43
CA VAL A 170 -1.84 8.96 -8.63
C VAL A 170 -1.63 10.43 -8.95
N GLU A 171 -2.70 11.11 -9.33
CA GLU A 171 -2.69 12.55 -9.55
C GLU A 171 -2.83 13.32 -8.22
N ARG A 172 -3.80 12.93 -7.39
CA ARG A 172 -4.08 13.60 -6.11
C ARG A 172 -4.89 12.71 -5.16
N ILE A 173 -4.59 12.83 -3.87
CA ILE A 173 -5.36 12.20 -2.79
C ILE A 173 -5.81 13.31 -1.82
N THR A 174 -7.12 13.41 -1.62
CA THR A 174 -7.71 14.43 -0.74
C THR A 174 -8.55 13.76 0.34
N ILE A 175 -8.33 14.14 1.58
CA ILE A 175 -9.14 13.77 2.73
C ILE A 175 -10.03 14.96 3.08
N ARG A 176 -11.36 14.78 3.10
CA ARG A 176 -12.32 15.80 3.49
C ARG A 176 -12.99 15.41 4.79
N VAL A 177 -13.04 16.36 5.70
CA VAL A 177 -13.71 16.25 7.00
C VAL A 177 -15.07 16.97 6.88
N ARG A 178 -16.13 16.33 7.40
CA ARG A 178 -17.48 16.88 7.41
C ARG A 178 -18.10 16.75 8.77
#